data_12c2c53745def2e131ce0a22f69e290f
#
_entry.id   12c2c53745def2e131ce0a22f69e290f
#
_cell.length_a   1.000
_cell.length_b   1.000
_cell.length_c   1.000
_cell.angle_alpha   90.00
_cell.angle_beta   90.00
_cell.angle_gamma   90.00
#
_symmetry.space_group_name_H-M   'P 1'
#
loop_
_entity.id
_entity.type
_entity.pdbx_description
1 polymer ?
#
loop_
_entity_poly.entity_id
_entity_poly.type
_entity_poly.pdbx_seq_one_letter_code
_entity_poly.pdbx_strand_id
1 'polypeptide(L)'
;MIRRTLGLLTALMILWTGCIAAAEEKGEFPALNDAGFLDSGEFVWEDDENGVWRYASDTLRIEIFRRQQKQPARVWYEAEVFCAEGSTGPRMIANDPEHWKTAASMEYPYKIARKYGTVLAISNDFGQLRLQQKKSRPGILIRDGKVWSDRTKKKGVKDFPNLDCLAIWPDGDMKVYYSNEKTAEEYLADGAIDVLAFGPILIRDGKLNEEALKKYGTSHAQRTAVGMVEKGHYFFMMLEGRIKRSKGDGISFLAEKLQEKGCTLAFNLDGGETACIVFMGHQLCKLKDRKKPLSSRRTSDILGVGTSELLPTVSDPW
;
A
#
# COMPACT_ATOMS: atom_id res chain seq x y z
N MET A 1 -61.91 -54.05 42.75
CA MET A 1 -61.56 -54.02 41.33
C MET A 1 -60.90 -52.67 40.97
N ILE A 2 -59.61 -52.69 40.90
CA ILE A 2 -58.80 -51.47 40.64
C ILE A 2 -58.23 -51.65 39.21
N ARG A 3 -58.67 -50.83 38.28
CA ARG A 3 -58.10 -50.74 36.97
C ARG A 3 -56.97 -49.74 36.99
N ARG A 4 -55.73 -50.20 36.75
CA ARG A 4 -54.56 -49.39 36.48
C ARG A 4 -54.57 -48.95 35.01
N THR A 5 -54.59 -47.69 34.77
CA THR A 5 -54.33 -47.09 33.47
C THR A 5 -52.85 -46.75 33.37
N LEU A 6 -52.20 -47.37 32.37
CA LEU A 6 -50.79 -47.11 32.02
C LEU A 6 -50.72 -45.90 31.11
N GLY A 7 -50.15 -44.84 31.59
CA GLY A 7 -49.86 -43.67 30.74
C GLY A 7 -48.54 -43.84 30.03
N LEU A 8 -48.58 -43.80 28.69
CA LEU A 8 -47.42 -43.76 27.85
C LEU A 8 -46.85 -42.33 27.83
N LEU A 9 -45.68 -42.14 28.36
CA LEU A 9 -44.86 -40.91 28.15
C LEU A 9 -44.05 -41.10 26.89
N THR A 10 -44.44 -40.42 25.82
CA THR A 10 -43.63 -40.25 24.60
C THR A 10 -42.65 -39.13 24.83
N ALA A 11 -41.36 -39.46 25.03
CA ALA A 11 -40.29 -38.51 25.08
C ALA A 11 -39.95 -38.03 23.65
N LEU A 12 -40.22 -36.79 23.37
CA LEU A 12 -39.85 -36.12 22.12
C LEU A 12 -38.35 -35.77 22.21
N MET A 13 -37.47 -36.55 21.58
CA MET A 13 -36.06 -36.19 21.39
C MET A 13 -35.98 -35.13 20.30
N ILE A 14 -35.76 -33.88 20.71
CA ILE A 14 -35.40 -32.82 19.78
C ILE A 14 -33.91 -33.01 19.44
N LEU A 15 -33.66 -33.54 18.26
CA LEU A 15 -32.31 -33.54 17.67
C LEU A 15 -31.93 -32.11 17.33
N TRP A 16 -31.09 -31.52 18.16
CA TRP A 16 -30.41 -30.29 17.85
C TRP A 16 -29.27 -30.62 16.87
N THR A 17 -29.53 -30.53 15.57
CA THR A 17 -28.46 -30.50 14.56
C THR A 17 -27.78 -29.13 14.66
N GLY A 18 -26.81 -29.03 15.53
CA GLY A 18 -25.85 -27.91 15.51
C GLY A 18 -25.10 -27.98 14.19
N CYS A 19 -25.37 -27.04 13.30
CA CYS A 19 -24.41 -26.70 12.23
C CYS A 19 -23.11 -26.27 12.92
N ILE A 20 -22.19 -27.20 13.08
CA ILE A 20 -20.79 -26.88 13.28
C ILE A 20 -20.36 -26.34 11.91
N ALA A 21 -20.29 -25.01 11.78
CA ALA A 21 -19.55 -24.41 10.67
C ALA A 21 -18.13 -25.01 10.78
N ALA A 22 -17.78 -25.86 9.82
CA ALA A 22 -16.41 -26.30 9.67
C ALA A 22 -15.59 -25.03 9.50
N ALA A 23 -14.68 -24.75 10.45
CA ALA A 23 -13.62 -23.80 10.20
C ALA A 23 -12.89 -24.34 8.97
N GLU A 24 -12.91 -23.62 7.86
CA GLU A 24 -12.05 -23.95 6.73
C GLU A 24 -10.63 -24.00 7.30
N GLU A 25 -10.00 -25.18 7.26
CA GLU A 25 -8.58 -25.31 7.54
C GLU A 25 -7.89 -24.35 6.57
N LYS A 26 -7.28 -23.31 7.10
CA LYS A 26 -6.41 -22.43 6.30
C LYS A 26 -5.33 -23.32 5.71
N GLY A 27 -5.40 -23.57 4.40
CA GLY A 27 -4.44 -24.42 3.70
C GLY A 27 -3.02 -23.97 3.97
N GLU A 28 -2.09 -24.90 4.01
CA GLU A 28 -0.66 -24.58 4.13
C GLU A 28 -0.22 -23.75 2.92
N PHE A 29 0.62 -22.73 3.14
CA PHE A 29 1.16 -21.92 2.03
C PHE A 29 1.93 -22.85 1.08
N PRO A 30 1.64 -22.82 -0.24
CA PRO A 30 2.20 -23.78 -1.20
C PRO A 30 3.73 -23.66 -1.28
N ALA A 31 4.37 -24.78 -1.63
CA ALA A 31 5.80 -24.77 -1.93
C ALA A 31 6.08 -23.86 -3.15
N LEU A 32 7.13 -23.10 -3.05
CA LEU A 32 7.61 -22.25 -4.12
C LEU A 32 8.73 -22.97 -4.89
N ASN A 33 8.90 -22.65 -6.16
CA ASN A 33 10.00 -23.13 -6.97
C ASN A 33 11.33 -22.47 -6.55
N ASP A 34 12.45 -22.86 -7.18
CA ASP A 34 13.79 -22.36 -6.86
C ASP A 34 13.94 -20.85 -7.04
N ALA A 35 13.13 -20.22 -7.89
CA ALA A 35 13.09 -18.77 -8.07
C ALA A 35 12.21 -18.05 -7.02
N GLY A 36 11.51 -18.80 -6.18
CA GLY A 36 10.66 -18.26 -5.10
C GLY A 36 9.26 -17.88 -5.53
N PHE A 37 8.74 -18.45 -6.61
CA PHE A 37 7.38 -18.23 -7.14
C PHE A 37 6.60 -19.53 -7.24
N LEU A 38 5.30 -19.46 -7.57
CA LEU A 38 4.54 -20.64 -7.98
C LEU A 38 4.93 -21.06 -9.40
N ASP A 39 4.73 -22.34 -9.73
CA ASP A 39 4.90 -22.80 -11.12
C ASP A 39 3.72 -22.33 -12.01
N SER A 40 2.55 -22.13 -11.43
CA SER A 40 1.37 -21.58 -12.12
C SER A 40 0.28 -21.20 -11.12
N GLY A 41 -0.68 -20.40 -11.59
CA GLY A 41 -1.85 -19.98 -10.80
C GLY A 41 -1.53 -18.90 -9.77
N GLU A 42 -2.45 -18.73 -8.84
CA GLU A 42 -2.39 -17.73 -7.79
C GLU A 42 -2.77 -18.34 -6.44
N PHE A 43 -2.17 -17.87 -5.38
CA PHE A 43 -2.51 -18.26 -4.02
C PHE A 43 -2.53 -17.05 -3.09
N VAL A 44 -3.57 -16.94 -2.28
CA VAL A 44 -3.77 -15.91 -1.27
C VAL A 44 -3.90 -16.57 0.09
N TRP A 45 -3.19 -16.04 1.08
CA TRP A 45 -3.28 -16.48 2.46
C TRP A 45 -3.36 -15.28 3.39
N GLU A 46 -4.33 -15.28 4.29
CA GLU A 46 -4.60 -14.16 5.20
C GLU A 46 -4.75 -14.67 6.63
N ASP A 47 -4.00 -14.04 7.54
CA ASP A 47 -4.10 -14.23 8.98
C ASP A 47 -4.16 -12.88 9.69
N ASP A 48 -5.36 -12.33 9.73
CA ASP A 48 -5.63 -11.02 10.34
C ASP A 48 -5.32 -11.00 11.84
N GLU A 49 -5.50 -12.13 12.52
CA GLU A 49 -5.25 -12.23 13.96
C GLU A 49 -3.76 -12.04 14.24
N ASN A 50 -2.91 -12.80 13.57
CA ASN A 50 -1.46 -12.70 13.69
C ASN A 50 -0.86 -11.57 12.87
N GLY A 51 -1.64 -10.98 11.95
CA GLY A 51 -1.22 -9.86 11.10
C GLY A 51 -0.21 -10.27 10.05
N VAL A 52 -0.53 -11.34 9.33
CA VAL A 52 0.29 -11.86 8.22
C VAL A 52 -0.61 -12.09 7.01
N TRP A 53 -0.19 -11.57 5.86
CA TRP A 53 -0.86 -11.76 4.58
C TRP A 53 0.18 -12.14 3.54
N ARG A 54 -0.17 -13.05 2.65
CA ARG A 54 0.70 -13.56 1.60
C ARG A 54 -0.03 -13.71 0.29
N TYR A 55 0.67 -13.42 -0.78
CA TYR A 55 0.25 -13.69 -2.14
C TYR A 55 1.41 -14.34 -2.90
N ALA A 56 1.12 -15.30 -3.73
CA ALA A 56 2.07 -15.85 -4.68
C ALA A 56 1.39 -16.14 -6.02
N SER A 57 2.13 -15.89 -7.09
CA SER A 57 1.83 -16.35 -8.45
C SER A 57 3.14 -16.82 -9.10
N ASP A 58 3.11 -17.09 -10.39
CA ASP A 58 4.30 -17.41 -11.20
C ASP A 58 5.25 -16.22 -11.40
N THR A 59 4.77 -14.98 -11.17
CA THR A 59 5.54 -13.75 -11.43
C THR A 59 5.62 -12.80 -10.26
N LEU A 60 4.83 -13.02 -9.20
CA LEU A 60 4.74 -12.11 -8.07
C LEU A 60 4.65 -12.87 -6.75
N ARG A 61 5.47 -12.47 -5.77
CA ARG A 61 5.34 -12.91 -4.38
C ARG A 61 5.30 -11.70 -3.46
N ILE A 62 4.36 -11.72 -2.52
CA ILE A 62 4.18 -10.67 -1.53
C ILE A 62 4.03 -11.31 -0.15
N GLU A 63 4.75 -10.78 0.83
CA GLU A 63 4.58 -11.10 2.24
C GLU A 63 4.39 -9.81 3.03
N ILE A 64 3.29 -9.72 3.78
CA ILE A 64 2.96 -8.55 4.58
C ILE A 64 2.91 -8.93 6.04
N PHE A 65 3.59 -8.15 6.88
CA PHE A 65 3.60 -8.32 8.32
C PHE A 65 3.12 -7.05 9.01
N ARG A 66 2.11 -7.19 9.86
CA ARG A 66 1.75 -6.16 10.84
C ARG A 66 2.66 -6.27 12.04
N ARG A 67 3.50 -5.29 12.24
CA ARG A 67 4.42 -5.18 13.37
C ARG A 67 3.85 -4.24 14.43
N GLN A 68 4.21 -4.48 15.68
CA GLN A 68 3.79 -3.61 16.78
C GLN A 68 4.88 -3.45 17.85
N GLN A 69 4.92 -2.26 18.41
CA GLN A 69 5.78 -1.89 19.54
C GLN A 69 4.92 -1.23 20.61
N LYS A 70 5.16 -1.58 21.89
CA LYS A 70 4.37 -1.05 23.02
C LYS A 70 4.84 0.34 23.48
N GLN A 71 6.15 0.59 23.50
CA GLN A 71 6.73 1.85 23.97
C GLN A 71 7.89 2.30 23.07
N PRO A 72 7.75 3.44 22.39
CA PRO A 72 6.48 4.15 22.17
C PRO A 72 5.50 3.29 21.38
N ALA A 73 4.19 3.49 21.61
CA ALA A 73 3.15 2.70 20.92
C ALA A 73 3.17 2.98 19.42
N ARG A 74 3.52 1.97 18.62
CA ARG A 74 3.56 2.00 17.16
C ARG A 74 2.99 0.73 16.58
N VAL A 75 2.26 0.85 15.49
CA VAL A 75 1.83 -0.26 14.62
C VAL A 75 2.19 0.11 13.20
N TRP A 76 2.91 -0.78 12.52
CA TRP A 76 3.29 -0.56 11.13
C TRP A 76 3.16 -1.85 10.31
N TYR A 77 3.13 -1.69 9.01
CA TYR A 77 3.05 -2.77 8.05
C TYR A 77 4.31 -2.75 7.19
N GLU A 78 4.89 -3.92 7.02
CA GLU A 78 6.02 -4.20 6.15
C GLU A 78 5.54 -5.16 5.08
N ALA A 79 5.43 -4.71 3.84
CA ALA A 79 5.15 -5.57 2.71
C ALA A 79 6.42 -5.74 1.88
N GLU A 80 6.93 -6.94 1.83
CA GLU A 80 8.03 -7.36 1.00
C GLU A 80 7.50 -7.93 -0.31
N VAL A 81 8.05 -7.47 -1.43
CA VAL A 81 7.53 -7.73 -2.78
C VAL A 81 8.66 -8.22 -3.66
N PHE A 82 8.46 -9.37 -4.27
CA PHE A 82 9.34 -9.94 -5.28
C PHE A 82 8.60 -10.07 -6.59
N CYS A 83 9.16 -9.49 -7.64
CA CYS A 83 8.67 -9.60 -9.01
C CYS A 83 9.67 -10.41 -9.83
N ALA A 84 9.18 -11.40 -10.58
CA ALA A 84 10.03 -12.20 -11.46
C ALA A 84 10.67 -11.34 -12.55
N GLU A 85 11.80 -11.77 -13.06
CA GLU A 85 12.47 -11.09 -14.18
C GLU A 85 11.54 -10.98 -15.39
N GLY A 86 11.45 -9.80 -15.97
CA GLY A 86 10.56 -9.51 -17.10
C GLY A 86 9.09 -9.29 -16.76
N SER A 87 8.69 -9.44 -15.48
CA SER A 87 7.34 -9.11 -15.05
C SER A 87 7.17 -7.60 -14.78
N THR A 88 5.92 -7.16 -14.65
CA THR A 88 5.61 -5.77 -14.34
C THR A 88 5.85 -5.49 -12.85
N GLY A 89 6.71 -4.53 -12.56
CA GLY A 89 6.95 -4.04 -11.21
C GLY A 89 5.88 -3.05 -10.70
N PRO A 90 6.18 -2.29 -9.64
CA PRO A 90 5.30 -1.26 -9.12
C PRO A 90 4.94 -0.19 -10.16
N ARG A 91 3.69 0.27 -10.17
CA ARG A 91 3.16 1.27 -11.10
C ARG A 91 2.21 2.24 -10.39
N MET A 92 2.10 3.45 -10.95
CA MET A 92 1.04 4.36 -10.57
C MET A 92 -0.26 3.97 -11.27
N ILE A 93 -1.31 3.71 -10.49
CA ILE A 93 -2.62 3.27 -10.99
C ILE A 93 -3.64 4.39 -10.72
N ALA A 94 -4.03 5.09 -11.77
CA ALA A 94 -5.00 6.18 -11.70
C ALA A 94 -6.44 5.65 -11.68
N ASN A 95 -7.31 6.22 -10.83
CA ASN A 95 -8.74 5.87 -10.83
C ASN A 95 -9.42 6.19 -12.17
N ASP A 96 -9.06 7.31 -12.77
CA ASP A 96 -9.53 7.76 -14.08
C ASP A 96 -8.33 8.31 -14.85
N PRO A 97 -7.69 7.47 -15.69
CA PRO A 97 -6.50 7.87 -16.44
C PRO A 97 -6.75 9.03 -17.43
N GLU A 98 -7.98 9.14 -17.96
CA GLU A 98 -8.33 10.20 -18.92
C GLU A 98 -8.59 11.55 -18.23
N HIS A 99 -9.17 11.52 -17.03
CA HIS A 99 -9.58 12.72 -16.31
C HIS A 99 -8.89 12.86 -14.95
N TRP A 100 -7.67 12.37 -14.81
CA TRP A 100 -6.90 12.37 -13.56
C TRP A 100 -6.89 13.73 -12.81
N LYS A 101 -7.14 14.83 -13.53
CA LYS A 101 -7.10 16.20 -13.00
C LYS A 101 -8.32 16.65 -12.22
N THR A 102 -9.41 15.90 -12.18
CA THR A 102 -10.68 16.38 -11.61
C THR A 102 -10.92 15.82 -10.22
N ALA A 103 -11.66 16.56 -9.38
CA ALA A 103 -12.10 16.04 -8.10
C ALA A 103 -13.05 14.83 -8.27
N ALA A 104 -13.74 14.73 -9.40
CA ALA A 104 -14.60 13.60 -9.73
C ALA A 104 -13.81 12.30 -9.99
N SER A 105 -12.53 12.42 -10.38
CA SER A 105 -11.64 11.26 -10.57
C SER A 105 -11.08 10.67 -9.28
N MET A 106 -11.40 11.24 -8.12
CA MET A 106 -10.88 10.74 -6.83
C MET A 106 -11.77 9.66 -6.25
N GLU A 107 -11.15 8.58 -5.79
CA GLU A 107 -11.83 7.48 -5.11
C GLU A 107 -10.99 6.98 -3.91
N TYR A 108 -11.56 6.14 -3.08
CA TYR A 108 -10.82 5.50 -1.98
C TYR A 108 -9.78 4.51 -2.54
N PRO A 109 -8.57 4.46 -1.96
CA PRO A 109 -7.49 3.57 -2.43
C PRO A 109 -7.91 2.11 -2.63
N TYR A 110 -8.66 1.54 -1.68
CA TYR A 110 -9.14 0.16 -1.79
C TYR A 110 -10.13 -0.07 -2.96
N LYS A 111 -10.92 0.96 -3.32
CA LYS A 111 -11.81 0.87 -4.48
C LYS A 111 -11.05 0.98 -5.79
N ILE A 112 -9.99 1.80 -5.83
CA ILE A 112 -9.10 1.85 -6.98
C ILE A 112 -8.42 0.49 -7.15
N ALA A 113 -7.87 -0.09 -6.08
CA ALA A 113 -7.25 -1.40 -6.11
C ALA A 113 -8.22 -2.48 -6.64
N ARG A 114 -9.47 -2.53 -6.14
CA ARG A 114 -10.50 -3.46 -6.62
C ARG A 114 -10.84 -3.26 -8.10
N LYS A 115 -11.01 -2.01 -8.52
CA LYS A 115 -11.35 -1.68 -9.91
C LYS A 115 -10.33 -2.22 -10.91
N TYR A 116 -9.06 -2.22 -10.53
CA TYR A 116 -7.95 -2.64 -11.39
C TYR A 116 -7.34 -3.99 -11.01
N GLY A 117 -7.98 -4.74 -10.13
CA GLY A 117 -7.50 -6.06 -9.71
C GLY A 117 -6.14 -6.01 -8.99
N THR A 118 -5.78 -4.90 -8.35
CA THR A 118 -4.44 -4.69 -7.79
C THR A 118 -4.24 -5.49 -6.52
N VAL A 119 -3.21 -6.34 -6.49
CA VAL A 119 -2.89 -7.22 -5.36
C VAL A 119 -2.46 -6.44 -4.14
N LEU A 120 -1.46 -5.56 -4.27
CA LEU A 120 -0.97 -4.70 -3.21
C LEU A 120 -0.94 -3.25 -3.67
N ALA A 121 -1.40 -2.34 -2.83
CA ALA A 121 -1.31 -0.92 -3.07
C ALA A 121 -1.04 -0.12 -1.80
N ILE A 122 -0.36 1.01 -1.95
CA ILE A 122 -0.15 2.02 -0.92
C ILE A 122 -0.59 3.40 -1.40
N SER A 123 -0.51 4.40 -0.51
CA SER A 123 -0.82 5.77 -0.86
C SER A 123 0.05 6.28 -2.01
N ASN A 124 -0.47 7.29 -2.65
CA ASN A 124 0.19 7.99 -3.74
C ASN A 124 1.12 9.12 -3.26
N ASP A 125 1.43 9.99 -4.20
CA ASP A 125 2.00 11.30 -3.92
C ASP A 125 0.90 12.31 -3.47
N PHE A 126 1.13 13.57 -3.51
CA PHE A 126 0.32 14.63 -2.90
C PHE A 126 -0.96 15.01 -3.72
N GLY A 127 -1.87 14.06 -4.02
CA GLY A 127 -2.99 14.25 -4.95
C GLY A 127 -3.98 15.36 -4.55
N GLN A 128 -4.52 15.36 -3.31
CA GLN A 128 -5.65 16.21 -2.94
C GLN A 128 -5.33 17.72 -2.99
N LEU A 129 -4.21 18.15 -2.45
CA LEU A 129 -3.83 19.56 -2.45
C LEU A 129 -3.49 20.09 -3.85
N ARG A 130 -2.99 19.24 -4.74
CA ARG A 130 -2.77 19.59 -6.15
C ARG A 130 -4.06 19.88 -6.88
N LEU A 131 -5.13 19.16 -6.61
CA LEU A 131 -6.45 19.40 -7.20
C LEU A 131 -7.10 20.67 -6.64
N GLN A 132 -6.87 21.00 -5.38
CA GLN A 132 -7.40 22.22 -4.76
C GLN A 132 -6.68 23.49 -5.23
N GLN A 133 -5.39 23.42 -5.55
CA GLN A 133 -4.60 24.55 -6.04
C GLN A 133 -4.73 24.70 -7.56
N LYS A 134 -5.84 25.27 -8.02
CA LYS A 134 -6.18 25.45 -9.45
C LYS A 134 -5.09 26.09 -10.32
N LYS A 135 -4.12 26.81 -9.74
CA LYS A 135 -3.09 27.59 -10.48
C LYS A 135 -1.67 27.02 -10.37
N SER A 136 -1.39 26.11 -9.45
CA SER A 136 -0.05 25.52 -9.36
C SER A 136 -0.16 24.06 -8.93
N ARG A 137 0.22 23.19 -9.82
CA ARG A 137 0.42 21.77 -9.51
C ARG A 137 1.91 21.55 -9.34
N PRO A 138 2.44 21.71 -8.14
CA PRO A 138 3.87 21.60 -7.95
C PRO A 138 4.32 20.16 -8.12
N GLY A 139 5.53 19.99 -8.64
CA GLY A 139 6.15 18.71 -8.88
C GLY A 139 5.96 18.20 -10.30
N ILE A 140 6.90 17.37 -10.73
CA ILE A 140 6.82 16.67 -12.01
C ILE A 140 5.92 15.45 -11.83
N LEU A 141 4.91 15.33 -12.68
CA LEU A 141 3.93 14.26 -12.64
C LEU A 141 3.80 13.64 -14.01
N ILE A 142 4.20 12.39 -14.11
CA ILE A 142 4.01 11.56 -15.30
C ILE A 142 3.23 10.32 -14.87
N ARG A 143 2.22 9.93 -15.64
CA ARG A 143 1.44 8.72 -15.44
C ARG A 143 1.28 8.04 -16.78
N ASP A 144 1.76 6.82 -16.87
CA ASP A 144 1.74 6.00 -18.09
C ASP A 144 2.27 6.75 -19.31
N GLY A 145 3.44 7.40 -19.17
CA GLY A 145 4.09 8.19 -20.21
C GLY A 145 3.45 9.54 -20.52
N LYS A 146 2.33 9.91 -19.87
CA LYS A 146 1.65 11.20 -20.08
C LYS A 146 2.05 12.22 -19.02
N VAL A 147 2.53 13.38 -19.45
CA VAL A 147 2.88 14.49 -18.56
C VAL A 147 1.63 15.20 -18.08
N TRP A 148 1.43 15.25 -16.77
CA TRP A 148 0.35 15.97 -16.11
C TRP A 148 0.82 17.27 -15.45
N SER A 149 2.09 17.34 -15.08
CA SER A 149 2.78 18.54 -14.59
C SER A 149 4.27 18.44 -14.88
N ASP A 150 4.85 19.54 -15.32
CA ASP A 150 6.27 19.73 -15.64
C ASP A 150 6.96 20.71 -14.68
N ARG A 151 6.31 21.03 -13.55
CA ARG A 151 6.77 22.08 -12.64
C ARG A 151 7.71 21.54 -11.60
N THR A 152 8.94 21.95 -11.69
CA THR A 152 9.93 21.76 -10.62
C THR A 152 9.66 22.70 -9.43
N LYS A 153 10.25 22.40 -8.28
CA LYS A 153 10.19 23.26 -7.11
C LYS A 153 10.92 24.58 -7.39
N LYS A 154 10.23 25.71 -7.22
CA LYS A 154 10.86 27.03 -7.31
C LYS A 154 11.58 27.37 -6.01
N LYS A 155 12.76 28.00 -6.10
CA LYS A 155 13.49 28.58 -4.97
C LYS A 155 12.57 29.54 -4.18
N GLY A 156 12.49 29.38 -2.86
CA GLY A 156 11.63 30.23 -2.00
C GLY A 156 10.22 29.75 -1.78
N VAL A 157 9.79 28.62 -2.35
CA VAL A 157 8.51 27.96 -2.03
C VAL A 157 8.63 27.21 -0.70
N LYS A 158 7.50 27.10 0.04
CA LYS A 158 7.43 26.35 1.29
C LYS A 158 8.09 24.98 1.16
N ASP A 159 8.83 24.60 2.18
CA ASP A 159 9.72 23.44 2.17
C ASP A 159 9.04 22.06 2.14
N PHE A 160 7.73 22.00 2.36
CA PHE A 160 7.01 20.73 2.35
C PHE A 160 5.70 20.82 1.55
N PRO A 161 5.38 19.85 0.68
CA PRO A 161 6.22 18.70 0.33
C PRO A 161 7.51 19.15 -0.37
N ASN A 162 8.57 18.34 -0.22
CA ASN A 162 9.88 18.68 -0.77
C ASN A 162 9.90 18.65 -2.32
N LEU A 163 8.98 17.90 -2.92
CA LEU A 163 8.80 17.68 -4.36
C LEU A 163 9.97 16.96 -5.04
N ASP A 164 10.77 16.24 -4.26
CA ASP A 164 11.65 15.23 -4.84
C ASP A 164 10.83 14.24 -5.65
N CYS A 165 11.44 13.59 -6.62
CA CYS A 165 10.78 12.72 -7.55
C CYS A 165 11.20 11.26 -7.35
N LEU A 166 10.22 10.35 -7.46
CA LEU A 166 10.44 8.94 -7.71
C LEU A 166 9.99 8.65 -9.15
N ALA A 167 10.91 8.17 -9.97
CA ALA A 167 10.65 7.75 -11.34
C ALA A 167 10.63 6.22 -11.43
N ILE A 168 9.73 5.66 -12.24
CA ILE A 168 9.49 4.23 -12.41
C ILE A 168 9.53 3.91 -13.91
N TRP A 169 10.25 2.85 -14.26
CA TRP A 169 10.38 2.33 -15.62
C TRP A 169 9.45 1.14 -15.87
N PRO A 170 9.19 0.78 -17.15
CA PRO A 170 8.30 -0.33 -17.50
C PRO A 170 8.68 -1.68 -16.87
N ASP A 171 9.98 -1.90 -16.68
CA ASP A 171 10.55 -3.12 -16.10
C ASP A 171 10.60 -3.11 -14.56
N GLY A 172 9.96 -2.12 -13.92
CA GLY A 172 9.90 -1.96 -12.48
C GLY A 172 11.13 -1.28 -11.86
N ASP A 173 12.18 -0.94 -12.63
CA ASP A 173 13.29 -0.16 -12.09
C ASP A 173 12.79 1.17 -11.52
N MET A 174 13.39 1.61 -10.43
CA MET A 174 13.04 2.86 -9.76
C MET A 174 14.30 3.70 -9.50
N LYS A 175 14.16 5.02 -9.67
CA LYS A 175 15.24 5.97 -9.31
C LYS A 175 14.66 7.20 -8.63
N VAL A 176 15.43 7.79 -7.74
CA VAL A 176 15.04 8.98 -7.00
C VAL A 176 15.87 10.18 -7.44
N TYR A 177 15.23 11.35 -7.53
CA TYR A 177 15.85 12.60 -7.98
C TYR A 177 15.39 13.75 -7.11
N TYR A 178 16.27 14.68 -6.83
CA TYR A 178 15.86 15.95 -6.24
C TYR A 178 14.99 16.74 -7.21
N SER A 179 14.13 17.60 -6.68
CA SER A 179 13.07 18.29 -7.44
C SER A 179 13.52 19.07 -8.68
N ASN A 180 14.79 19.41 -8.79
CA ASN A 180 15.35 20.22 -9.89
C ASN A 180 16.42 19.46 -10.71
N GLU A 181 16.60 18.17 -10.50
CA GLU A 181 17.62 17.39 -11.23
C GLU A 181 17.23 17.07 -12.66
N LYS A 182 15.93 16.91 -12.94
CA LYS A 182 15.41 16.57 -14.27
C LYS A 182 14.12 17.31 -14.59
N THR A 183 13.89 17.54 -15.88
CA THR A 183 12.62 18.01 -16.42
C THR A 183 11.71 16.82 -16.76
N ALA A 184 10.42 17.07 -17.02
CA ALA A 184 9.49 16.03 -17.45
C ALA A 184 9.91 15.40 -18.79
N GLU A 185 10.47 16.20 -19.70
CA GLU A 185 10.96 15.75 -21.01
C GLU A 185 12.15 14.79 -20.87
N GLU A 186 13.09 15.10 -19.96
CA GLU A 186 14.24 14.24 -19.69
C GLU A 186 13.84 12.90 -19.07
N TYR A 187 12.83 12.86 -18.17
CA TYR A 187 12.29 11.60 -17.66
C TYR A 187 11.69 10.73 -18.76
N LEU A 188 10.92 11.33 -19.66
CA LEU A 188 10.33 10.60 -20.80
C LEU A 188 11.41 10.12 -21.79
N ALA A 189 12.41 10.97 -22.07
CA ALA A 189 13.52 10.60 -22.94
C ALA A 189 14.34 9.43 -22.37
N ASP A 190 14.46 9.33 -21.05
CA ASP A 190 15.09 8.20 -20.37
C ASP A 190 14.21 6.94 -20.29
N GLY A 191 12.94 7.03 -20.73
CA GLY A 191 11.99 5.91 -20.76
C GLY A 191 11.20 5.70 -19.47
N ALA A 192 11.22 6.65 -18.52
CA ALA A 192 10.37 6.59 -17.32
C ALA A 192 8.89 6.73 -17.73
N ILE A 193 8.04 5.87 -17.20
CA ILE A 193 6.60 5.85 -17.51
C ILE A 193 5.76 6.47 -16.41
N ASP A 194 6.20 6.39 -15.18
CA ASP A 194 5.57 7.06 -14.05
C ASP A 194 6.60 7.91 -13.31
N VAL A 195 6.23 9.14 -12.98
CA VAL A 195 7.00 10.02 -12.09
C VAL A 195 6.05 10.65 -11.10
N LEU A 196 6.32 10.46 -9.84
CA LEU A 196 5.59 11.07 -8.75
C LEU A 196 6.49 12.03 -7.98
N ALA A 197 5.93 13.10 -7.45
CA ALA A 197 6.69 14.11 -6.74
C ALA A 197 6.06 14.43 -5.39
N PHE A 198 6.75 14.06 -4.32
CA PHE A 198 6.37 14.34 -2.94
C PHE A 198 7.63 14.46 -2.06
N GLY A 199 8.21 13.31 -1.69
CA GLY A 199 9.43 13.25 -0.93
C GLY A 199 9.31 13.65 0.56
N PRO A 200 10.42 13.84 1.22
CA PRO A 200 11.77 13.79 0.66
C PRO A 200 12.23 12.38 0.28
N ILE A 201 13.32 12.31 -0.49
CA ILE A 201 14.12 11.09 -0.64
C ILE A 201 14.59 10.67 0.76
N LEU A 202 14.37 9.41 1.12
CA LEU A 202 14.78 8.85 2.41
C LEU A 202 16.15 8.16 2.32
N ILE A 203 16.35 7.40 1.26
CA ILE A 203 17.59 6.68 0.95
C ILE A 203 17.93 6.92 -0.52
N ARG A 204 19.19 7.21 -0.81
CA ARG A 204 19.75 7.30 -2.16
C ARG A 204 21.14 6.64 -2.17
N ASP A 205 21.37 5.73 -3.11
CA ASP A 205 22.62 4.99 -3.24
C ASP A 205 23.02 4.28 -1.93
N GLY A 206 22.03 3.67 -1.25
CA GLY A 206 22.19 2.96 0.03
C GLY A 206 22.42 3.85 1.25
N LYS A 207 22.40 5.17 1.09
CA LYS A 207 22.68 6.14 2.16
C LYS A 207 21.44 6.90 2.59
N LEU A 208 21.24 7.03 3.90
CA LEU A 208 20.20 7.89 4.46
C LEU A 208 20.41 9.36 4.05
N ASN A 209 19.31 10.02 3.74
CA ASN A 209 19.29 11.46 3.52
C ASN A 209 19.20 12.20 4.87
N GLU A 210 20.33 12.26 5.59
CA GLU A 210 20.42 12.81 6.94
C GLU A 210 19.89 14.27 7.03
N GLU A 211 20.12 15.08 6.00
CA GLU A 211 19.63 16.47 5.97
C GLU A 211 18.09 16.49 5.97
N ALA A 212 17.46 15.71 5.11
CA ALA A 212 16.00 15.63 5.04
C ALA A 212 15.40 15.04 6.31
N LEU A 213 16.00 13.99 6.87
CA LEU A 213 15.55 13.34 8.11
C LEU A 213 15.64 14.31 9.30
N LYS A 214 16.71 15.07 9.42
CA LYS A 214 16.86 16.13 10.43
C LYS A 214 15.79 17.21 10.29
N LYS A 215 15.49 17.62 9.05
CA LYS A 215 14.54 18.70 8.77
C LYS A 215 13.07 18.28 8.93
N TYR A 216 12.69 17.06 8.52
CA TYR A 216 11.31 16.61 8.43
C TYR A 216 10.97 15.43 9.34
N GLY A 217 11.95 14.88 10.06
CA GLY A 217 11.86 13.60 10.79
C GLY A 217 11.04 13.63 12.08
N THR A 218 10.71 14.79 12.63
CA THR A 218 10.21 14.90 14.03
C THR A 218 8.69 14.90 14.19
N SER A 219 7.92 15.05 13.14
CA SER A 219 6.46 15.16 13.22
C SER A 219 5.79 13.78 13.30
N HIS A 220 5.17 13.45 14.44
CA HIS A 220 4.43 12.20 14.62
C HIS A 220 3.12 12.18 13.83
N ALA A 221 3.04 11.26 12.88
CA ALA A 221 1.86 11.07 12.02
C ALA A 221 1.81 9.64 11.46
N GLN A 222 0.74 9.34 10.73
CA GLN A 222 0.72 8.23 9.80
C GLN A 222 1.73 8.53 8.68
N ARG A 223 2.47 7.51 8.25
CA ARG A 223 3.50 7.63 7.21
C ARG A 223 3.41 6.49 6.22
N THR A 224 3.81 6.74 4.99
CA THR A 224 3.94 5.73 3.95
C THR A 224 5.24 5.96 3.20
N ALA A 225 5.92 4.89 2.88
CA ALA A 225 7.14 4.93 2.08
C ALA A 225 7.26 3.69 1.21
N VAL A 226 7.99 3.82 0.12
CA VAL A 226 8.42 2.72 -0.73
C VAL A 226 9.93 2.68 -0.77
N GLY A 227 10.50 1.47 -0.81
CA GLY A 227 11.93 1.25 -0.99
C GLY A 227 12.18 0.17 -2.03
N MET A 228 13.36 0.18 -2.62
CA MET A 228 13.86 -0.85 -3.51
C MET A 228 15.23 -1.30 -3.03
N VAL A 229 15.40 -2.61 -2.87
CA VAL A 229 16.71 -3.25 -2.62
C VAL A 229 17.48 -3.31 -3.93
N GLU A 230 16.85 -3.91 -4.93
CA GLU A 230 17.26 -4.01 -6.31
C GLU A 230 16.01 -4.15 -7.19
N LYS A 231 16.16 -4.06 -8.50
CA LYS A 231 15.05 -4.28 -9.43
C LYS A 231 14.44 -5.67 -9.21
N GLY A 232 13.12 -5.73 -9.05
CA GLY A 232 12.38 -6.94 -8.71
C GLY A 232 12.22 -7.18 -7.20
N HIS A 233 12.90 -6.44 -6.32
CA HIS A 233 12.78 -6.59 -4.87
C HIS A 233 12.47 -5.24 -4.20
N TYR A 234 11.26 -5.12 -3.64
CA TYR A 234 10.75 -3.87 -3.09
C TYR A 234 10.17 -4.03 -1.70
N PHE A 235 10.11 -2.92 -0.96
CA PHE A 235 9.38 -2.81 0.29
C PHE A 235 8.35 -1.68 0.22
N PHE A 236 7.11 -2.00 0.61
CA PHE A 236 6.04 -1.04 0.80
C PHE A 236 5.75 -0.94 2.30
N MET A 237 5.91 0.23 2.88
CA MET A 237 5.74 0.40 4.31
C MET A 237 4.70 1.45 4.65
N MET A 238 3.87 1.15 5.66
CA MET A 238 2.88 2.06 6.21
C MET A 238 2.93 2.05 7.73
N LEU A 239 3.07 3.21 8.35
CA LEU A 239 3.00 3.42 9.80
C LEU A 239 1.66 4.04 10.18
N GLU A 240 0.90 3.40 11.05
CA GLU A 240 -0.28 3.99 11.66
C GLU A 240 0.10 5.13 12.63
N GLY A 241 -0.80 6.07 12.83
CA GLY A 241 -0.53 7.16 13.76
C GLY A 241 -1.77 7.90 14.20
N ARG A 242 -1.63 8.76 15.22
CA ARG A 242 -2.69 9.60 15.78
C ARG A 242 -3.91 8.80 16.26
N ILE A 243 -3.71 7.53 16.62
CA ILE A 243 -4.71 6.64 17.21
C ILE A 243 -4.18 6.00 18.50
N LYS A 244 -5.08 5.41 19.32
CA LYS A 244 -4.71 4.87 20.64
C LYS A 244 -3.60 3.82 20.56
N ARG A 245 -3.70 2.89 19.61
CA ARG A 245 -2.73 1.79 19.45
C ARG A 245 -1.41 2.20 18.77
N SER A 246 -1.39 3.37 18.11
CA SER A 246 -0.20 3.88 17.42
C SER A 246 -0.17 5.40 17.45
N LYS A 247 0.87 5.97 18.05
CA LYS A 247 1.08 7.42 18.07
C LYS A 247 1.59 7.95 16.74
N GLY A 248 2.12 7.06 15.90
CA GLY A 248 2.87 7.41 14.71
C GLY A 248 4.29 7.83 15.04
N ASP A 249 5.01 8.24 14.00
CA ASP A 249 6.37 8.73 14.12
C ASP A 249 6.72 9.71 12.99
N GLY A 250 7.96 10.20 13.00
CA GLY A 250 8.56 10.92 11.90
C GLY A 250 8.87 10.01 10.69
N ILE A 251 9.27 10.64 9.59
CA ILE A 251 9.69 9.88 8.39
C ILE A 251 10.99 9.10 8.62
N SER A 252 11.82 9.50 9.61
CA SER A 252 13.04 8.79 9.99
C SER A 252 12.79 7.35 10.40
N PHE A 253 11.67 7.07 11.08
CA PHE A 253 11.31 5.71 11.45
C PHE A 253 11.22 4.76 10.23
N LEU A 254 10.53 5.19 9.16
CA LEU A 254 10.43 4.37 7.94
C LEU A 254 11.76 4.33 7.18
N ALA A 255 12.52 5.42 7.17
CA ALA A 255 13.84 5.45 6.55
C ALA A 255 14.80 4.44 7.18
N GLU A 256 14.87 4.40 8.53
CA GLU A 256 15.66 3.42 9.27
C GLU A 256 15.22 1.98 8.99
N LYS A 257 13.89 1.73 9.00
CA LYS A 257 13.36 0.41 8.69
C LYS A 257 13.68 -0.05 7.27
N LEU A 258 13.59 0.84 6.28
CA LEU A 258 13.95 0.52 4.89
C LEU A 258 15.46 0.30 4.73
N GLN A 259 16.29 1.04 5.48
CA GLN A 259 17.73 0.81 5.51
C GLN A 259 18.08 -0.56 6.14
N GLU A 260 17.42 -0.93 7.26
CA GLU A 260 17.56 -2.26 7.88
C GLU A 260 17.21 -3.41 6.92
N LYS A 261 16.32 -3.15 5.95
CA LYS A 261 15.93 -4.10 4.88
C LYS A 261 16.90 -4.12 3.70
N GLY A 262 17.94 -3.32 3.71
CA GLY A 262 18.93 -3.27 2.64
C GLY A 262 18.51 -2.43 1.42
N CYS A 263 17.48 -1.58 1.54
CA CYS A 263 17.06 -0.75 0.42
C CYS A 263 18.17 0.19 -0.04
N THR A 264 18.46 0.18 -1.34
CA THR A 264 19.41 1.09 -1.99
C THR A 264 18.80 2.44 -2.31
N LEU A 265 17.46 2.48 -2.48
CA LEU A 265 16.67 3.70 -2.52
C LEU A 265 15.42 3.58 -1.64
N ALA A 266 14.97 4.73 -1.10
CA ALA A 266 13.67 4.81 -0.45
C ALA A 266 13.08 6.23 -0.60
N PHE A 267 11.75 6.27 -0.71
CA PHE A 267 11.01 7.49 -1.00
C PHE A 267 9.78 7.65 -0.10
N ASN A 268 9.62 8.83 0.49
CA ASN A 268 8.46 9.16 1.33
C ASN A 268 7.26 9.54 0.46
N LEU A 269 6.12 8.95 0.74
CA LEU A 269 4.84 9.20 0.09
C LEU A 269 3.90 10.02 0.98
N ASP A 270 2.73 10.42 0.45
CA ASP A 270 1.76 11.19 1.22
C ASP A 270 1.27 10.39 2.43
N GLY A 271 1.30 11.03 3.57
CA GLY A 271 0.98 10.48 4.88
C GLY A 271 -0.35 10.99 5.43
N GLY A 272 -0.45 10.98 6.77
CA GLY A 272 -1.67 11.41 7.45
C GLY A 272 -2.88 10.55 7.09
N GLU A 273 -4.02 11.15 6.79
CA GLU A 273 -5.24 10.43 6.40
C GLU A 273 -5.18 9.83 4.98
N THR A 274 -4.14 10.15 4.20
CA THR A 274 -3.90 9.55 2.88
C THR A 274 -3.13 8.24 3.01
N ALA A 275 -2.32 8.09 4.07
CA ALA A 275 -1.56 6.86 4.30
C ALA A 275 -2.47 5.63 4.30
N CYS A 276 -2.13 4.64 3.50
CA CYS A 276 -2.85 3.37 3.44
C CYS A 276 -1.92 2.24 3.00
N ILE A 277 -2.36 1.03 3.30
CA ILE A 277 -1.88 -0.21 2.71
C ILE A 277 -3.12 -1.07 2.42
N VAL A 278 -3.23 -1.52 1.18
CA VAL A 278 -4.37 -2.28 0.68
C VAL A 278 -3.84 -3.59 0.10
N PHE A 279 -4.39 -4.69 0.54
CA PHE A 279 -4.07 -6.03 0.05
C PHE A 279 -5.35 -6.72 -0.43
N MET A 280 -5.34 -7.29 -1.61
CA MET A 280 -6.49 -7.97 -2.23
C MET A 280 -7.79 -7.16 -2.14
N GLY A 281 -7.67 -5.83 -2.36
CA GLY A 281 -8.80 -4.91 -2.28
C GLY A 281 -9.26 -4.55 -0.87
N HIS A 282 -8.60 -5.03 0.19
CA HIS A 282 -8.89 -4.72 1.59
C HIS A 282 -7.86 -3.76 2.19
N GLN A 283 -8.31 -2.70 2.85
CA GLN A 283 -7.40 -1.82 3.59
C GLN A 283 -7.04 -2.47 4.93
N LEU A 284 -5.76 -2.78 5.14
CA LEU A 284 -5.27 -3.45 6.35
C LEU A 284 -5.10 -2.49 7.54
N CYS A 285 -4.70 -1.25 7.27
CA CYS A 285 -4.34 -0.29 8.30
C CYS A 285 -5.57 0.42 8.91
N LYS A 286 -5.43 0.80 10.19
CA LYS A 286 -6.41 1.60 10.91
C LYS A 286 -5.99 3.07 10.94
N LEU A 287 -6.87 3.97 10.52
CA LEU A 287 -6.57 5.40 10.44
C LEU A 287 -7.23 6.26 11.51
N LYS A 288 -8.32 5.77 12.12
CA LYS A 288 -9.10 6.52 13.13
C LYS A 288 -9.64 5.59 14.22
N ASP A 289 -9.71 6.10 15.45
CA ASP A 289 -10.38 5.42 16.58
C ASP A 289 -11.91 5.63 16.56
N ARG A 290 -12.56 5.41 15.41
CA ARG A 290 -13.99 5.58 15.18
C ARG A 290 -14.62 4.29 14.68
N LYS A 291 -15.97 4.22 14.68
CA LYS A 291 -16.74 3.07 14.16
C LYS A 291 -16.46 2.75 12.68
N LYS A 292 -15.97 3.71 11.90
CA LYS A 292 -15.49 3.51 10.51
C LYS A 292 -13.97 3.78 10.44
N PRO A 293 -13.14 2.86 10.89
CA PRO A 293 -11.69 3.06 10.97
C PRO A 293 -11.02 3.17 9.60
N LEU A 294 -11.66 2.65 8.54
CA LEU A 294 -11.13 2.54 7.19
C LEU A 294 -11.36 3.78 6.31
N SER A 295 -11.80 4.91 6.87
CA SER A 295 -11.97 6.11 6.05
C SER A 295 -10.64 6.78 5.78
N SER A 296 -9.87 6.23 4.84
CA SER A 296 -8.79 6.94 4.19
C SER A 296 -9.34 8.15 3.42
N ARG A 297 -8.45 9.02 3.00
CA ARG A 297 -8.81 10.12 2.11
C ARG A 297 -8.95 9.55 0.68
N ARG A 298 -9.88 10.11 -0.10
CA ARG A 298 -9.93 9.81 -1.53
C ARG A 298 -8.66 10.33 -2.21
N THR A 299 -8.15 9.58 -3.18
CA THR A 299 -6.95 9.87 -3.95
C THR A 299 -7.24 9.77 -5.45
N SER A 300 -6.42 10.38 -6.27
CA SER A 300 -6.51 10.29 -7.73
C SER A 300 -5.94 8.99 -8.27
N ASP A 301 -4.99 8.41 -7.53
CA ASP A 301 -4.22 7.23 -7.90
C ASP A 301 -3.66 6.53 -6.66
N ILE A 302 -3.06 5.38 -6.86
CA ILE A 302 -2.34 4.58 -5.88
C ILE A 302 -1.01 4.12 -6.48
N LEU A 303 0.00 3.86 -5.65
CA LEU A 303 1.16 3.08 -6.04
C LEU A 303 0.85 1.60 -5.78
N GLY A 304 0.74 0.80 -6.83
CA GLY A 304 0.32 -0.58 -6.75
C GLY A 304 1.25 -1.55 -7.48
N VAL A 305 1.14 -2.84 -7.16
CA VAL A 305 1.87 -3.92 -7.81
C VAL A 305 1.00 -5.16 -7.93
N GLY A 306 1.14 -5.84 -9.07
CA GLY A 306 0.43 -7.07 -9.40
C GLY A 306 -1.05 -6.87 -9.70
N THR A 307 -1.59 -7.81 -10.44
CA THR A 307 -3.03 -7.97 -10.69
C THR A 307 -3.45 -9.39 -10.39
N SER A 308 -4.66 -9.58 -9.89
CA SER A 308 -5.22 -10.89 -9.56
C SER A 308 -6.71 -10.94 -9.90
N GLU A 309 -7.15 -12.07 -10.43
CA GLU A 309 -8.56 -12.35 -10.65
C GLU A 309 -9.28 -12.84 -9.38
N LEU A 310 -8.51 -13.18 -8.33
CA LEU A 310 -9.04 -13.62 -7.04
C LEU A 310 -9.55 -12.46 -6.16
N LEU A 311 -9.42 -11.21 -6.60
CA LEU A 311 -9.94 -10.08 -5.84
C LEU A 311 -11.48 -10.19 -5.69
N PRO A 312 -12.02 -9.91 -4.48
CA PRO A 312 -13.46 -9.91 -4.28
C PRO A 312 -14.12 -8.88 -5.20
N THR A 313 -15.25 -9.26 -5.78
CA THR A 313 -16.05 -8.36 -6.61
C THR A 313 -16.55 -7.16 -5.79
N VAL A 314 -16.80 -6.03 -6.45
CA VAL A 314 -17.16 -4.74 -5.81
C VAL A 314 -18.43 -4.82 -4.93
N SER A 315 -19.21 -5.89 -5.07
CA SER A 315 -20.47 -6.12 -4.35
C SER A 315 -20.31 -6.65 -2.92
N ASP A 316 -19.12 -7.09 -2.50
CA ASP A 316 -18.93 -7.61 -1.14
C ASP A 316 -18.88 -6.47 -0.13
N PRO A 317 -19.88 -6.34 0.76
CA PRO A 317 -19.80 -5.43 1.88
C PRO A 317 -18.74 -5.95 2.88
N TRP A 318 -18.07 -5.05 3.50
CA TRP A 318 -17.10 -5.27 4.59
C TRP A 318 -17.71 -5.98 5.78
#